data_e4c8c9d5bcbcb104eb99eade109c6031
#
_entry.id   e4c8c9d5bcbcb104eb99eade109c6031
#
_cell.length_a   1.000
_cell.length_b   1.000
_cell.length_c   1.000
_cell.angle_alpha   90.00
_cell.angle_beta   90.00
_cell.angle_gamma   90.00
#
_symmetry.space_group_name_H-M   'P 1'
#
loop_
_entity.id
_entity.type
_entity.pdbx_description
1 polymer ?
#
loop_
_entity_poly.entity_id
_entity_poly.type
_entity_poly.pdbx_seq_one_letter_code
_entity_poly.pdbx_strand_id
1 'polypeptide(L)'
;MLALWLGHLGQKLLMWGTLSAVSVAGATLILNLLQMLASYARKWQQMRALPTLPGAFPLVGHSLVMKPDGREFFQQLIFHSEENRHQPLLKLWLGPIPIVAIYNAENVEVILTSSRQIDKSYMYKFLEPWLGLGLLTSTGNKWRSRRKMLTPTFHFTILEDFLDVMNEHANILVNKLEKHVNQEAFNCFFYITLCALDIICETAMGKNIGAQSNDDSEYVRAVYRMSDMIHRRMKMPWLWLDFLFLMFKEGREHKKSLEILHNFTNNVIAERASEMKKDEERGSADKDSSPSENKRRAFLDLLLNVTDEEGNKLSHEDIREEVDTFMFEGHDTTAAAVNWSLYLLGSYPEVQKQVHSELEEVFGKSDRAATLEDLKKLKYLECVIKESLRIFPSVPLFARNLNEDCEVGGYKIVKGSQAIIVPYALHRDPRYFPDPEEFQPERFFPENLQGRHPYAYVPFSAGPRNCIGQRFAIMEEKTILSCILRRFWVESNQKREELGLAGELILRPTNGIWIKLKRRNADEP
;
A
#
# COMPACT_ATOMS: atom_id res chain seq x y z
N MET A 1 -7.46 -68.62 -19.97
CA MET A 1 -7.81 -67.83 -21.18
C MET A 1 -8.73 -66.64 -20.91
N LEU A 2 -9.87 -66.81 -20.20
CA LEU A 2 -10.82 -65.75 -19.95
C LEU A 2 -10.20 -64.56 -19.14
N ALA A 3 -9.39 -64.84 -18.11
CA ALA A 3 -8.74 -63.79 -17.29
C ALA A 3 -7.69 -62.97 -18.08
N LEU A 4 -6.96 -63.57 -18.99
CA LEU A 4 -6.01 -62.88 -19.88
C LEU A 4 -6.74 -62.01 -20.91
N TRP A 5 -7.89 -62.47 -21.40
CA TRP A 5 -8.72 -61.73 -22.35
C TRP A 5 -9.38 -60.50 -21.68
N LEU A 6 -9.92 -60.67 -20.44
CA LEU A 6 -10.47 -59.58 -19.63
C LEU A 6 -9.40 -58.54 -19.25
N GLY A 7 -8.19 -58.98 -18.92
CA GLY A 7 -7.06 -58.08 -18.66
C GLY A 7 -6.68 -57.24 -19.88
N HIS A 8 -6.66 -57.86 -21.07
CA HIS A 8 -6.33 -57.17 -22.31
C HIS A 8 -7.45 -56.17 -22.74
N LEU A 9 -8.71 -56.55 -22.50
CA LEU A 9 -9.86 -55.65 -22.73
C LEU A 9 -9.82 -54.45 -21.79
N GLY A 10 -9.53 -54.67 -20.49
CA GLY A 10 -9.37 -53.62 -19.49
C GLY A 10 -8.24 -52.63 -19.85
N GLN A 11 -7.10 -53.14 -20.29
CA GLN A 11 -5.98 -52.31 -20.76
C GLN A 11 -6.34 -51.43 -21.98
N LYS A 12 -7.06 -52.05 -22.97
CA LYS A 12 -7.54 -51.30 -24.14
C LYS A 12 -8.53 -50.22 -23.76
N LEU A 13 -9.50 -50.48 -22.88
CA LEU A 13 -10.47 -49.50 -22.39
C LEU A 13 -9.79 -48.38 -21.63
N LEU A 14 -8.82 -48.68 -20.79
CA LEU A 14 -8.01 -47.68 -20.08
C LEU A 14 -7.22 -46.80 -21.06
N MET A 15 -6.57 -47.40 -22.05
CA MET A 15 -5.83 -46.72 -23.11
C MET A 15 -6.73 -45.80 -23.95
N TRP A 16 -7.90 -46.28 -24.38
CA TRP A 16 -8.87 -45.43 -25.09
C TRP A 16 -9.46 -44.36 -24.23
N GLY A 17 -9.73 -44.60 -22.94
CA GLY A 17 -10.18 -43.63 -21.99
C GLY A 17 -9.17 -42.50 -21.75
N THR A 18 -7.89 -42.86 -21.58
CA THR A 18 -6.79 -41.88 -21.44
C THR A 18 -6.58 -41.06 -22.71
N LEU A 19 -6.59 -41.73 -23.88
CA LEU A 19 -6.44 -41.05 -25.18
C LEU A 19 -7.58 -40.05 -25.42
N SER A 20 -8.81 -40.45 -25.12
CA SER A 20 -9.99 -39.55 -25.20
C SER A 20 -9.89 -38.37 -24.25
N ALA A 21 -9.48 -38.60 -23.00
CA ALA A 21 -9.29 -37.52 -22.01
C ALA A 21 -8.21 -36.53 -22.45
N VAL A 22 -7.07 -37.02 -22.95
CA VAL A 22 -6.00 -36.16 -23.49
C VAL A 22 -6.47 -35.39 -24.71
N SER A 23 -7.24 -36.02 -25.62
CA SER A 23 -7.78 -35.33 -26.79
C SER A 23 -8.78 -34.26 -26.43
N VAL A 24 -9.68 -34.49 -25.46
CA VAL A 24 -10.64 -33.50 -24.97
C VAL A 24 -9.89 -32.37 -24.28
N ALA A 25 -8.91 -32.67 -23.43
CA ALA A 25 -8.09 -31.63 -22.78
C ALA A 25 -7.32 -30.78 -23.82
N GLY A 26 -6.74 -31.42 -24.83
CA GLY A 26 -6.07 -30.73 -25.93
C GLY A 26 -7.01 -29.83 -26.75
N ALA A 27 -8.19 -30.35 -27.11
CA ALA A 27 -9.21 -29.56 -27.81
C ALA A 27 -9.70 -28.37 -26.98
N THR A 28 -9.92 -28.57 -25.68
CA THR A 28 -10.31 -27.50 -24.77
C THR A 28 -9.23 -26.42 -24.66
N LEU A 29 -7.96 -26.82 -24.58
CA LEU A 29 -6.82 -25.91 -24.54
C LEU A 29 -6.73 -25.08 -25.82
N ILE A 30 -6.87 -25.71 -26.99
CA ILE A 30 -6.86 -25.05 -28.30
C ILE A 30 -8.03 -24.07 -28.40
N LEU A 31 -9.24 -24.46 -27.99
CA LEU A 31 -10.40 -23.60 -28.02
C LEU A 31 -10.22 -22.37 -27.12
N ASN A 32 -9.72 -22.56 -25.92
CA ASN A 32 -9.42 -21.46 -24.99
C ASN A 32 -8.36 -20.51 -25.57
N LEU A 33 -7.32 -21.05 -26.20
CA LEU A 33 -6.29 -20.26 -26.88
C LEU A 33 -6.89 -19.44 -28.04
N LEU A 34 -7.72 -20.05 -28.89
CA LEU A 34 -8.39 -19.35 -29.99
C LEU A 34 -9.34 -18.25 -29.49
N GLN A 35 -10.07 -18.50 -28.42
CA GLN A 35 -10.92 -17.49 -27.77
C GLN A 35 -10.10 -16.33 -27.20
N MET A 36 -8.99 -16.63 -26.56
CA MET A 36 -8.05 -15.61 -26.06
C MET A 36 -7.49 -14.76 -27.20
N LEU A 37 -7.02 -15.39 -28.28
CA LEU A 37 -6.49 -14.69 -29.47
C LEU A 37 -7.56 -13.83 -30.15
N ALA A 38 -8.78 -14.34 -30.30
CA ALA A 38 -9.90 -13.58 -30.86
C ALA A 38 -10.31 -12.39 -29.98
N SER A 39 -10.30 -12.57 -28.66
CA SER A 39 -10.54 -11.50 -27.68
C SER A 39 -9.44 -10.44 -27.77
N TYR A 40 -8.19 -10.85 -27.78
CA TYR A 40 -7.03 -9.97 -27.95
C TYR A 40 -7.13 -9.15 -29.24
N ALA A 41 -7.38 -9.79 -30.38
CA ALA A 41 -7.49 -9.13 -31.67
C ALA A 41 -8.63 -8.09 -31.69
N ARG A 42 -9.81 -8.44 -31.13
CA ARG A 42 -10.94 -7.50 -31.00
C ARG A 42 -10.57 -6.29 -30.15
N LYS A 43 -10.00 -6.49 -28.96
CA LYS A 43 -9.57 -5.40 -28.07
C LYS A 43 -8.50 -4.54 -28.74
N TRP A 44 -7.53 -5.18 -29.39
CA TRP A 44 -6.49 -4.46 -30.14
C TRP A 44 -7.09 -3.51 -31.20
N GLN A 45 -8.05 -4.02 -31.98
CA GLN A 45 -8.74 -3.23 -33.02
C GLN A 45 -9.57 -2.09 -32.41
N GLN A 46 -10.35 -2.38 -31.36
CA GLN A 46 -11.21 -1.39 -30.69
C GLN A 46 -10.44 -0.25 -30.05
N MET A 47 -9.25 -0.55 -29.51
CA MET A 47 -8.40 0.43 -28.85
C MET A 47 -7.30 1.02 -29.76
N ARG A 48 -7.39 0.81 -31.08
CA ARG A 48 -6.35 1.25 -32.02
C ARG A 48 -6.15 2.77 -32.01
N ALA A 49 -7.22 3.53 -31.80
CA ALA A 49 -7.19 5.00 -31.82
C ALA A 49 -6.54 5.63 -30.57
N LEU A 50 -6.33 4.86 -29.48
CA LEU A 50 -5.78 5.41 -28.25
C LEU A 50 -4.29 5.72 -28.40
N PRO A 51 -3.82 6.85 -27.82
CA PRO A 51 -2.40 7.13 -27.70
C PRO A 51 -1.67 5.94 -27.07
N THR A 52 -0.55 5.52 -27.63
CA THR A 52 0.15 4.29 -27.20
C THR A 52 1.64 4.52 -27.09
N LEU A 53 2.25 3.86 -26.10
CA LEU A 53 3.72 3.76 -26.04
C LEU A 53 4.24 2.99 -27.26
N PRO A 54 5.39 3.36 -27.83
CA PRO A 54 6.07 2.57 -28.85
C PRO A 54 6.64 1.27 -28.27
N GLY A 55 6.91 0.28 -29.12
CA GLY A 55 7.61 -0.95 -28.72
C GLY A 55 6.71 -2.10 -28.27
N ALA A 56 5.41 -2.06 -28.59
CA ALA A 56 4.52 -3.20 -28.36
C ALA A 56 4.80 -4.36 -29.32
N PHE A 57 4.97 -5.57 -28.79
CA PHE A 57 5.07 -6.80 -29.57
C PHE A 57 3.74 -7.58 -29.52
N PRO A 58 3.34 -8.27 -30.59
CA PRO A 58 2.14 -9.10 -30.57
C PRO A 58 2.14 -10.08 -29.40
N LEU A 59 1.03 -10.19 -28.67
CA LEU A 59 0.80 -11.09 -27.52
C LEU A 59 1.65 -10.83 -26.28
N VAL A 60 2.86 -10.29 -26.41
CA VAL A 60 3.76 -9.97 -25.29
C VAL A 60 3.57 -8.53 -24.82
N GLY A 61 3.06 -7.68 -25.70
CA GLY A 61 2.87 -6.25 -25.41
C GLY A 61 4.20 -5.54 -25.18
N HIS A 62 4.25 -4.68 -24.16
CA HIS A 62 5.43 -3.90 -23.77
C HIS A 62 6.31 -4.61 -22.73
N SER A 63 5.98 -5.86 -22.36
CA SER A 63 6.71 -6.56 -21.28
C SER A 63 8.21 -6.73 -21.53
N LEU A 64 8.62 -6.77 -22.82
CA LEU A 64 10.04 -6.86 -23.18
C LEU A 64 10.80 -5.54 -23.07
N VAL A 65 10.11 -4.42 -23.12
CA VAL A 65 10.72 -3.08 -23.00
C VAL A 65 10.57 -2.49 -21.59
N MET A 66 9.71 -3.08 -20.77
CA MET A 66 9.58 -2.70 -19.36
C MET A 66 10.79 -3.15 -18.56
N LYS A 67 11.30 -2.25 -17.76
CA LYS A 67 12.42 -2.54 -16.87
C LYS A 67 11.98 -3.44 -15.71
N PRO A 68 12.70 -4.54 -15.42
CA PRO A 68 12.35 -5.45 -14.33
C PRO A 68 12.63 -4.85 -12.95
N ASP A 69 13.71 -4.11 -12.81
CA ASP A 69 14.12 -3.43 -11.57
C ASP A 69 13.14 -2.31 -11.18
N GLY A 70 12.87 -2.15 -9.88
CA GLY A 70 11.89 -1.18 -9.38
C GLY A 70 12.31 0.28 -9.61
N ARG A 71 13.61 0.58 -9.52
CA ARG A 71 14.16 1.93 -9.75
C ARG A 71 14.13 2.28 -11.24
N GLU A 72 14.66 1.39 -12.10
CA GLU A 72 14.66 1.63 -13.55
C GLU A 72 13.25 1.73 -14.13
N PHE A 73 12.34 0.87 -13.65
CA PHE A 73 10.93 0.93 -14.02
C PHE A 73 10.29 2.26 -13.64
N PHE A 74 10.57 2.74 -12.44
CA PHE A 74 9.99 3.99 -11.97
C PHE A 74 10.53 5.20 -12.75
N GLN A 75 11.82 5.21 -13.07
CA GLN A 75 12.40 6.21 -13.98
C GLN A 75 11.75 6.18 -15.36
N GLN A 76 11.51 4.98 -15.91
CA GLN A 76 10.80 4.81 -17.17
C GLN A 76 9.35 5.33 -17.09
N LEU A 77 8.65 5.07 -15.98
CA LEU A 77 7.29 5.56 -15.74
C LEU A 77 7.25 7.09 -15.71
N ILE A 78 8.17 7.72 -14.96
CA ILE A 78 8.29 9.18 -14.88
C ILE A 78 8.53 9.75 -16.27
N PHE A 79 9.54 9.28 -16.97
CA PHE A 79 9.90 9.74 -18.31
C PHE A 79 8.71 9.71 -19.28
N HIS A 80 8.01 8.57 -19.36
CA HIS A 80 6.86 8.45 -20.26
C HIS A 80 5.66 9.28 -19.82
N SER A 81 5.45 9.46 -18.54
CA SER A 81 4.36 10.31 -18.02
C SER A 81 4.60 11.78 -18.35
N GLU A 82 5.83 12.24 -18.28
CA GLU A 82 6.21 13.63 -18.62
C GLU A 82 6.17 13.88 -20.12
N GLU A 83 6.78 13.02 -20.91
CA GLU A 83 6.79 13.12 -22.37
C GLU A 83 5.38 13.15 -22.96
N ASN A 84 4.47 12.36 -22.40
CA ASN A 84 3.09 12.23 -22.88
C ASN A 84 2.07 12.99 -22.03
N ARG A 85 2.48 13.96 -21.23
CA ARG A 85 1.58 14.72 -20.34
C ARG A 85 0.44 15.42 -21.07
N HIS A 86 0.66 15.80 -22.34
CA HIS A 86 -0.34 16.41 -23.20
C HIS A 86 -1.45 15.44 -23.66
N GLN A 87 -1.23 14.13 -23.50
CA GLN A 87 -2.23 13.11 -23.84
C GLN A 87 -3.22 12.92 -22.69
N PRO A 88 -4.51 12.66 -22.95
CA PRO A 88 -5.49 12.43 -21.89
C PRO A 88 -5.27 11.10 -21.14
N LEU A 89 -4.66 10.14 -21.80
CA LEU A 89 -4.29 8.83 -21.28
C LEU A 89 -3.22 8.19 -22.16
N LEU A 90 -2.59 7.13 -21.67
CA LEU A 90 -1.59 6.39 -22.43
C LEU A 90 -1.88 4.89 -22.39
N LYS A 91 -2.06 4.29 -23.57
CA LYS A 91 -2.30 2.86 -23.69
C LYS A 91 -0.98 2.09 -23.72
N LEU A 92 -0.97 0.98 -23.02
CA LEU A 92 0.07 -0.03 -23.11
C LEU A 92 -0.53 -1.44 -23.03
N TRP A 93 0.24 -2.45 -23.38
CA TRP A 93 -0.14 -3.84 -23.30
C TRP A 93 0.83 -4.60 -22.39
N LEU A 94 0.31 -5.42 -21.51
CA LEU A 94 1.11 -6.31 -20.68
C LEU A 94 0.65 -7.75 -20.97
N GLY A 95 1.46 -8.49 -21.72
CA GLY A 95 0.97 -9.70 -22.35
C GLY A 95 -0.25 -9.38 -23.23
N PRO A 96 -1.33 -10.17 -23.12
CA PRO A 96 -2.58 -9.94 -23.88
C PRO A 96 -3.51 -8.93 -23.21
N ILE A 97 -3.13 -8.30 -22.11
CA ILE A 97 -3.99 -7.44 -21.30
C ILE A 97 -3.76 -5.97 -21.66
N PRO A 98 -4.80 -5.24 -22.09
CA PRO A 98 -4.69 -3.82 -22.34
C PRO A 98 -4.72 -3.03 -21.02
N ILE A 99 -3.84 -2.05 -20.92
CA ILE A 99 -3.70 -1.14 -19.78
C ILE A 99 -3.84 0.29 -20.30
N VAL A 100 -4.52 1.13 -19.56
CA VAL A 100 -4.56 2.57 -19.77
C VAL A 100 -4.01 3.26 -18.53
N ALA A 101 -2.93 4.01 -18.69
CA ALA A 101 -2.36 4.87 -17.66
C ALA A 101 -3.07 6.23 -17.68
N ILE A 102 -3.51 6.69 -16.52
CA ILE A 102 -4.31 7.90 -16.32
C ILE A 102 -3.60 8.76 -15.26
N TYR A 103 -3.31 10.01 -15.62
CA TYR A 103 -2.54 10.93 -14.78
C TYR A 103 -3.03 12.39 -14.90
N ASN A 104 -4.29 12.59 -15.30
CA ASN A 104 -4.97 13.88 -15.20
C ASN A 104 -6.26 13.78 -14.39
N ALA A 105 -6.64 14.85 -13.72
CA ALA A 105 -7.67 14.86 -12.69
C ALA A 105 -9.05 14.48 -13.23
N GLU A 106 -9.41 15.00 -14.40
CA GLU A 106 -10.72 14.81 -15.03
C GLU A 106 -10.96 13.32 -15.35
N ASN A 107 -9.94 12.65 -15.85
CA ASN A 107 -10.04 11.23 -16.21
C ASN A 107 -9.92 10.29 -14.99
N VAL A 108 -9.15 10.70 -13.98
CA VAL A 108 -9.08 10.00 -12.68
C VAL A 108 -10.45 10.01 -12.00
N GLU A 109 -11.15 11.14 -12.04
CA GLU A 109 -12.51 11.25 -11.49
C GLU A 109 -13.46 10.24 -12.10
N VAL A 110 -13.47 10.07 -13.42
CA VAL A 110 -14.34 9.10 -14.12
C VAL A 110 -14.19 7.68 -13.57
N ILE A 111 -12.95 7.28 -13.28
CA ILE A 111 -12.67 5.94 -12.77
C ILE A 111 -12.99 5.82 -11.27
N LEU A 112 -12.57 6.79 -10.46
CA LEU A 112 -12.63 6.67 -9.00
C LEU A 112 -14.02 6.91 -8.43
N THR A 113 -14.87 7.71 -9.08
CA THR A 113 -16.27 7.93 -8.66
C THR A 113 -17.18 6.76 -9.01
N SER A 114 -16.77 5.94 -9.99
CA SER A 114 -17.62 4.86 -10.50
C SER A 114 -17.85 3.76 -9.45
N SER A 115 -19.12 3.46 -9.16
CA SER A 115 -19.51 2.29 -8.35
C SER A 115 -19.41 0.97 -9.11
N ARG A 116 -19.22 0.99 -10.44
CA ARG A 116 -19.10 -0.19 -11.30
C ARG A 116 -17.65 -0.56 -11.57
N GLN A 117 -16.75 0.45 -11.68
CA GLN A 117 -15.31 0.25 -11.90
C GLN A 117 -14.55 0.14 -10.56
N ILE A 118 -15.09 -0.68 -9.65
CA ILE A 118 -14.65 -0.75 -8.26
C ILE A 118 -13.63 -1.87 -8.01
N ASP A 119 -13.56 -2.85 -8.91
CA ASP A 119 -12.73 -4.03 -8.71
C ASP A 119 -11.24 -3.72 -8.92
N LYS A 120 -10.41 -4.38 -8.13
CA LYS A 120 -8.96 -4.29 -8.26
C LYS A 120 -8.49 -4.93 -9.56
N SER A 121 -7.41 -4.39 -10.14
CA SER A 121 -6.75 -4.95 -11.30
C SER A 121 -6.29 -6.40 -11.06
N TYR A 122 -6.16 -7.19 -12.14
CA TYR A 122 -5.58 -8.53 -12.07
C TYR A 122 -4.20 -8.57 -11.42
N MET A 123 -3.45 -7.47 -11.43
CA MET A 123 -2.13 -7.40 -10.79
C MET A 123 -2.18 -7.69 -9.30
N TYR A 124 -3.31 -7.39 -8.64
CA TYR A 124 -3.49 -7.68 -7.22
C TYR A 124 -3.58 -9.18 -6.91
N LYS A 125 -3.80 -10.04 -7.92
CA LYS A 125 -3.72 -11.51 -7.75
C LYS A 125 -2.35 -12.00 -7.30
N PHE A 126 -1.29 -11.27 -7.65
CA PHE A 126 0.06 -11.63 -7.21
C PHE A 126 0.32 -11.33 -5.73
N LEU A 127 -0.58 -10.56 -5.09
CA LEU A 127 -0.60 -10.33 -3.65
C LEU A 127 -1.42 -11.40 -2.89
N GLU A 128 -2.34 -12.11 -3.56
CA GLU A 128 -3.23 -13.09 -2.92
C GLU A 128 -2.49 -14.20 -2.15
N PRO A 129 -1.36 -14.74 -2.61
CA PRO A 129 -0.60 -15.72 -1.82
C PRO A 129 -0.18 -15.19 -0.44
N TRP A 130 0.04 -13.88 -0.31
CA TRP A 130 0.40 -13.21 0.93
C TRP A 130 -0.83 -12.68 1.68
N LEU A 131 -1.58 -11.78 1.06
CA LEU A 131 -2.67 -11.02 1.70
C LEU A 131 -4.04 -11.72 1.60
N GLY A 132 -4.10 -12.90 0.97
CA GLY A 132 -5.36 -13.58 0.71
C GLY A 132 -6.37 -12.70 -0.02
N LEU A 133 -7.64 -12.84 0.32
CA LEU A 133 -8.74 -12.01 -0.16
C LEU A 133 -9.23 -11.03 0.93
N GLY A 134 -8.29 -10.38 1.61
CA GLY A 134 -8.55 -9.31 2.57
C GLY A 134 -9.07 -8.03 1.91
N LEU A 135 -9.21 -6.96 2.69
CA LEU A 135 -9.83 -5.70 2.23
C LEU A 135 -9.14 -5.09 1.00
N LEU A 136 -7.82 -5.27 0.83
CA LEU A 136 -7.09 -4.73 -0.31
C LEU A 136 -7.40 -5.46 -1.62
N THR A 137 -7.35 -6.78 -1.59
CA THR A 137 -7.34 -7.67 -2.77
C THR A 137 -8.72 -8.15 -3.18
N SER A 138 -9.67 -8.28 -2.23
CA SER A 138 -11.02 -8.76 -2.50
C SER A 138 -11.82 -7.85 -3.43
N THR A 139 -12.83 -8.43 -4.09
CA THR A 139 -13.73 -7.77 -5.04
C THR A 139 -15.19 -8.10 -4.74
N GLY A 140 -16.10 -7.47 -5.44
CA GLY A 140 -17.52 -7.78 -5.41
C GLY A 140 -18.14 -7.71 -4.00
N ASN A 141 -18.94 -8.73 -3.66
CA ASN A 141 -19.68 -8.76 -2.39
C ASN A 141 -18.77 -8.98 -1.18
N LYS A 142 -17.72 -9.82 -1.29
CA LYS A 142 -16.75 -10.02 -0.19
C LYS A 142 -16.14 -8.68 0.22
N TRP A 143 -15.69 -7.88 -0.74
CA TRP A 143 -15.15 -6.56 -0.44
C TRP A 143 -16.19 -5.63 0.21
N ARG A 144 -17.43 -5.59 -0.31
CA ARG A 144 -18.48 -4.72 0.27
C ARG A 144 -18.81 -5.09 1.71
N SER A 145 -18.94 -6.38 1.99
CA SER A 145 -19.18 -6.89 3.34
C SER A 145 -18.03 -6.54 4.28
N ARG A 146 -16.78 -6.82 3.87
CA ARG A 146 -15.57 -6.48 4.65
C ARG A 146 -15.45 -4.98 4.89
N ARG A 147 -15.61 -4.15 3.87
CA ARG A 147 -15.57 -2.69 4.00
C ARG A 147 -16.59 -2.17 4.98
N LYS A 148 -17.84 -2.65 4.90
CA LYS A 148 -18.92 -2.28 5.82
C LYS A 148 -18.59 -2.67 7.26
N MET A 149 -18.09 -3.89 7.46
CA MET A 149 -17.71 -4.44 8.77
C MET A 149 -16.56 -3.65 9.40
N LEU A 150 -15.53 -3.30 8.61
CA LEU A 150 -14.30 -2.70 9.12
C LEU A 150 -14.35 -1.18 9.24
N THR A 151 -15.24 -0.49 8.52
CA THR A 151 -15.30 0.99 8.56
C THR A 151 -15.51 1.56 9.98
N PRO A 152 -16.38 0.99 10.84
CA PRO A 152 -16.57 1.51 12.20
C PRO A 152 -15.33 1.44 13.08
N THR A 153 -14.38 0.53 12.80
CA THR A 153 -13.14 0.38 13.61
C THR A 153 -12.17 1.54 13.44
N PHE A 154 -12.37 2.36 12.41
CA PHE A 154 -11.60 3.58 12.15
C PHE A 154 -12.37 4.85 12.50
N HIS A 155 -13.40 4.72 13.37
CA HIS A 155 -14.12 5.88 13.88
C HIS A 155 -13.25 6.69 14.84
N PHE A 156 -13.45 8.01 14.90
CA PHE A 156 -12.57 8.93 15.63
C PHE A 156 -12.45 8.61 17.14
N THR A 157 -13.50 8.08 17.77
CA THR A 157 -13.46 7.68 19.20
C THR A 157 -12.49 6.54 19.48
N ILE A 158 -12.31 5.62 18.53
CA ILE A 158 -11.33 4.52 18.63
C ILE A 158 -9.92 5.05 18.35
N LEU A 159 -9.80 6.00 17.43
CA LEU A 159 -8.51 6.62 17.11
C LEU A 159 -7.93 7.42 18.29
N GLU A 160 -8.78 7.94 19.17
CA GLU A 160 -8.34 8.65 20.39
C GLU A 160 -7.53 7.72 21.31
N ASP A 161 -8.01 6.50 21.51
CA ASP A 161 -7.32 5.49 22.33
C ASP A 161 -5.97 5.06 21.74
N PHE A 162 -5.79 5.20 20.43
CA PHE A 162 -4.55 4.86 19.75
C PHE A 162 -3.47 5.95 19.86
N LEU A 163 -3.85 7.17 20.17
CA LEU A 163 -2.90 8.29 20.26
C LEU A 163 -1.88 8.10 21.39
N ASP A 164 -2.27 7.50 22.50
CA ASP A 164 -1.34 7.20 23.60
C ASP A 164 -0.24 6.23 23.16
N VAL A 165 -0.62 5.19 22.40
CA VAL A 165 0.32 4.21 21.82
C VAL A 165 1.26 4.91 20.83
N MET A 166 0.71 5.77 19.96
CA MET A 166 1.51 6.53 19.00
C MET A 166 2.52 7.45 19.72
N ASN A 167 2.11 8.12 20.80
CA ASN A 167 2.98 8.96 21.62
C ASN A 167 4.09 8.13 22.29
N GLU A 168 3.76 6.96 22.85
CA GLU A 168 4.73 6.08 23.50
C GLU A 168 5.81 5.63 22.51
N HIS A 169 5.41 5.07 21.38
CA HIS A 169 6.36 4.58 20.37
C HIS A 169 7.15 5.70 19.69
N ALA A 170 6.54 6.88 19.48
CA ALA A 170 7.25 8.06 18.99
C ALA A 170 8.31 8.54 20.01
N ASN A 171 8.04 8.47 21.31
CA ASN A 171 9.05 8.78 22.34
C ASN A 171 10.18 7.76 22.37
N ILE A 172 9.89 6.46 22.21
CA ILE A 172 10.93 5.41 22.08
C ILE A 172 11.82 5.73 20.88
N LEU A 173 11.22 6.06 19.74
CA LEU A 173 11.96 6.46 18.54
C LEU A 173 12.87 7.65 18.81
N VAL A 174 12.33 8.73 19.35
CA VAL A 174 13.08 9.96 19.64
C VAL A 174 14.27 9.68 20.58
N ASN A 175 14.09 8.87 21.63
CA ASN A 175 15.16 8.47 22.53
C ASN A 175 16.25 7.64 21.81
N LYS A 176 15.88 6.83 20.82
CA LYS A 176 16.85 6.11 19.98
C LYS A 176 17.62 7.03 19.05
N LEU A 177 16.96 8.08 18.54
CA LEU A 177 17.58 9.07 17.66
C LEU A 177 18.58 9.98 18.39
N GLU A 178 18.49 10.12 19.73
CA GLU A 178 19.43 10.92 20.55
C GLU A 178 20.90 10.55 20.32
N LYS A 179 21.21 9.29 20.07
CA LYS A 179 22.59 8.83 19.81
C LYS A 179 23.20 9.40 18.53
N HIS A 180 22.37 9.93 17.64
CA HIS A 180 22.78 10.52 16.36
C HIS A 180 22.88 12.05 16.40
N VAL A 181 22.54 12.66 17.54
CA VAL A 181 22.60 14.12 17.69
C VAL A 181 24.04 14.60 17.59
N ASN A 182 24.28 15.60 16.73
CA ASN A 182 25.59 16.16 16.44
C ASN A 182 26.61 15.14 15.90
N GLN A 183 26.14 14.02 15.35
CA GLN A 183 26.95 13.01 14.68
C GLN A 183 26.91 13.19 13.15
N GLU A 184 27.63 12.33 12.44
CA GLU A 184 27.52 12.25 10.97
C GLU A 184 26.12 11.84 10.52
N ALA A 185 25.80 12.10 9.24
CA ALA A 185 24.52 11.71 8.66
C ALA A 185 24.31 10.20 8.78
N PHE A 186 23.10 9.80 9.13
CA PHE A 186 22.69 8.41 9.23
C PHE A 186 21.42 8.17 8.43
N ASN A 187 21.19 6.91 8.03
CA ASN A 187 19.96 6.52 7.36
C ASN A 187 18.84 6.31 8.38
N CYS A 188 17.84 7.21 8.37
CA CYS A 188 16.73 7.16 9.31
C CYS A 188 15.61 6.20 8.90
N PHE A 189 15.61 5.68 7.66
CA PHE A 189 14.48 4.98 7.08
C PHE A 189 13.99 3.80 7.94
N PHE A 190 14.93 2.98 8.40
CA PHE A 190 14.58 1.78 9.15
C PHE A 190 14.10 2.08 10.58
N TYR A 191 14.62 3.12 11.23
CA TYR A 191 14.14 3.55 12.55
C TYR A 191 12.65 3.92 12.53
N ILE A 192 12.26 4.68 11.51
CA ILE A 192 10.86 5.09 11.32
C ILE A 192 9.98 3.88 10.99
N THR A 193 10.47 2.96 10.15
CA THR A 193 9.74 1.74 9.79
C THR A 193 9.44 0.86 11.01
N LEU A 194 10.41 0.69 11.91
CA LEU A 194 10.21 -0.09 13.13
C LEU A 194 9.24 0.59 14.10
N CYS A 195 9.25 1.91 14.18
CA CYS A 195 8.29 2.67 14.98
C CYS A 195 6.86 2.48 14.45
N ALA A 196 6.65 2.63 13.15
CA ALA A 196 5.34 2.41 12.53
C ALA A 196 4.87 0.94 12.68
N LEU A 197 5.79 -0.01 12.63
CA LEU A 197 5.46 -1.42 12.87
C LEU A 197 5.00 -1.66 14.32
N ASP A 198 5.69 -1.11 15.32
CA ASP A 198 5.25 -1.20 16.70
C ASP A 198 3.88 -0.54 16.91
N ILE A 199 3.65 0.64 16.32
CA ILE A 199 2.38 1.35 16.42
C ILE A 199 1.24 0.51 15.86
N ILE A 200 1.37 -0.04 14.64
CA ILE A 200 0.28 -0.83 14.04
C ILE A 200 0.05 -2.14 14.81
N CYS A 201 1.11 -2.79 15.30
CA CYS A 201 0.97 -4.01 16.09
C CYS A 201 0.24 -3.75 17.41
N GLU A 202 0.54 -2.67 18.09
CA GLU A 202 -0.09 -2.41 19.38
C GLU A 202 -1.49 -1.81 19.23
N THR A 203 -1.71 -0.90 18.27
CA THR A 203 -3.03 -0.30 18.04
C THR A 203 -4.01 -1.25 17.38
N ALA A 204 -3.62 -1.86 16.27
CA ALA A 204 -4.52 -2.71 15.50
C ALA A 204 -4.56 -4.15 15.98
N MET A 205 -3.42 -4.73 16.43
CA MET A 205 -3.38 -6.14 16.83
C MET A 205 -3.40 -6.32 18.36
N GLY A 206 -3.29 -5.23 19.13
CA GLY A 206 -3.28 -5.27 20.59
C GLY A 206 -2.03 -5.96 21.17
N LYS A 207 -0.92 -5.97 20.43
CA LYS A 207 0.33 -6.65 20.79
C LYS A 207 1.52 -5.72 20.68
N ASN A 208 2.21 -5.51 21.80
CA ASN A 208 3.52 -4.88 21.78
C ASN A 208 4.56 -5.93 21.41
N ILE A 209 5.20 -5.75 20.26
CA ILE A 209 6.21 -6.69 19.72
C ILE A 209 7.64 -6.21 19.95
N GLY A 210 7.81 -4.94 20.38
CA GLY A 210 9.12 -4.34 20.63
C GLY A 210 10.02 -4.30 19.40
N ALA A 211 9.46 -4.05 18.21
CA ALA A 211 10.23 -4.02 16.95
C ALA A 211 11.38 -3.02 17.03
N GLN A 212 11.17 -1.88 17.64
CA GLN A 212 12.21 -0.88 17.86
C GLN A 212 13.34 -1.38 18.73
N SER A 213 13.13 -2.36 19.61
CA SER A 213 14.17 -2.93 20.48
C SER A 213 15.11 -3.90 19.75
N ASN A 214 14.70 -4.35 18.56
CA ASN A 214 15.48 -5.26 17.73
C ASN A 214 15.79 -4.59 16.38
N ASP A 215 17.03 -4.13 16.19
CA ASP A 215 17.46 -3.44 14.97
C ASP A 215 17.43 -4.34 13.70
N ASP A 216 17.03 -5.61 13.83
CA ASP A 216 17.00 -6.61 12.76
C ASP A 216 15.63 -7.32 12.66
N SER A 217 14.63 -6.63 12.13
CA SER A 217 13.32 -7.23 11.88
C SER A 217 13.30 -8.08 10.62
N GLU A 218 13.24 -9.40 10.79
CA GLU A 218 13.09 -10.33 9.67
C GLU A 218 11.75 -10.14 8.95
N TYR A 219 10.69 -9.76 9.66
CA TYR A 219 9.39 -9.44 9.09
C TYR A 219 9.49 -8.28 8.08
N VAL A 220 10.09 -7.14 8.48
CA VAL A 220 10.25 -5.97 7.59
C VAL A 220 11.07 -6.32 6.35
N ARG A 221 12.16 -7.08 6.51
CA ARG A 221 12.95 -7.53 5.37
C ARG A 221 12.17 -8.45 4.44
N ALA A 222 11.33 -9.33 5.00
CA ALA A 222 10.47 -10.21 4.21
C ALA A 222 9.43 -9.40 3.42
N VAL A 223 8.84 -8.34 4.01
CA VAL A 223 7.94 -7.40 3.33
C VAL A 223 8.64 -6.75 2.13
N TYR A 224 9.87 -6.27 2.30
CA TYR A 224 10.59 -5.62 1.20
C TYR A 224 10.94 -6.59 0.08
N ARG A 225 11.45 -7.78 0.42
CA ARG A 225 11.71 -8.83 -0.59
C ARG A 225 10.44 -9.26 -1.33
N MET A 226 9.33 -9.40 -0.60
CA MET A 226 8.03 -9.76 -1.17
C MET A 226 7.54 -8.69 -2.13
N SER A 227 7.63 -7.41 -1.76
CA SER A 227 7.23 -6.27 -2.59
C SER A 227 7.98 -6.22 -3.92
N ASP A 228 9.32 -6.37 -3.92
CA ASP A 228 10.14 -6.41 -5.14
C ASP A 228 9.76 -7.62 -6.03
N MET A 229 9.67 -8.83 -5.45
CA MET A 229 9.35 -10.03 -6.21
C MET A 229 7.96 -9.96 -6.84
N ILE A 230 6.95 -9.48 -6.11
CA ILE A 230 5.59 -9.30 -6.62
C ILE A 230 5.57 -8.26 -7.74
N HIS A 231 6.19 -7.10 -7.52
CA HIS A 231 6.24 -6.03 -8.50
C HIS A 231 6.94 -6.47 -9.80
N ARG A 232 8.03 -7.22 -9.69
CA ARG A 232 8.71 -7.83 -10.84
C ARG A 232 7.80 -8.81 -11.57
N ARG A 233 7.13 -9.70 -10.83
CA ARG A 233 6.21 -10.70 -11.37
C ARG A 233 5.03 -10.07 -12.11
N MET A 234 4.48 -8.97 -11.60
CA MET A 234 3.38 -8.23 -12.25
C MET A 234 3.71 -7.82 -13.69
N LYS A 235 4.96 -7.45 -13.97
CA LYS A 235 5.43 -6.92 -15.27
C LYS A 235 5.85 -7.99 -16.27
N MET A 236 6.07 -9.24 -15.80
CA MET A 236 6.65 -10.32 -16.58
C MET A 236 5.64 -11.45 -16.83
N PRO A 237 4.90 -11.45 -17.96
CA PRO A 237 3.86 -12.45 -18.23
C PRO A 237 4.33 -13.91 -18.19
N TRP A 238 5.59 -14.18 -18.49
CA TRP A 238 6.17 -15.52 -18.39
C TRP A 238 6.35 -16.03 -16.96
N LEU A 239 6.28 -15.14 -15.95
CA LEU A 239 6.29 -15.50 -14.54
C LEU A 239 4.87 -15.57 -13.91
N TRP A 240 3.82 -15.39 -14.70
CA TRP A 240 2.46 -15.42 -14.17
C TRP A 240 1.98 -16.81 -13.77
N LEU A 241 2.49 -17.84 -14.45
CA LEU A 241 2.16 -19.23 -14.12
C LEU A 241 2.96 -19.67 -12.88
N ASP A 242 2.28 -20.05 -11.82
CA ASP A 242 2.88 -20.38 -10.53
C ASP A 242 3.94 -21.47 -10.63
N PHE A 243 3.65 -22.55 -11.40
CA PHE A 243 4.59 -23.65 -11.56
C PHE A 243 5.91 -23.21 -12.23
N LEU A 244 5.85 -22.29 -13.20
CA LEU A 244 7.05 -21.72 -13.81
C LEU A 244 7.79 -20.81 -12.82
N PHE A 245 7.07 -19.94 -12.13
CA PHE A 245 7.66 -19.04 -11.17
C PHE A 245 8.40 -19.78 -10.06
N LEU A 246 7.81 -20.86 -9.52
CA LEU A 246 8.43 -21.68 -8.47
C LEU A 246 9.69 -22.43 -8.91
N MET A 247 9.90 -22.62 -10.21
CA MET A 247 11.16 -23.22 -10.74
C MET A 247 12.35 -22.26 -10.62
N PHE A 248 12.11 -20.95 -10.58
CA PHE A 248 13.16 -19.94 -10.46
C PHE A 248 13.58 -19.72 -9.00
N LYS A 249 14.75 -19.11 -8.81
CA LYS A 249 15.26 -18.76 -7.48
C LYS A 249 14.30 -17.80 -6.75
N GLU A 250 13.76 -16.82 -7.46
CA GLU A 250 12.81 -15.84 -6.96
C GLU A 250 11.54 -16.51 -6.40
N GLY A 251 11.02 -17.54 -7.06
CA GLY A 251 9.86 -18.28 -6.57
C GLY A 251 10.12 -19.02 -5.26
N ARG A 252 11.32 -19.57 -5.10
CA ARG A 252 11.73 -20.21 -3.84
C ARG A 252 11.93 -19.19 -2.71
N GLU A 253 12.49 -18.02 -3.02
CA GLU A 253 12.64 -16.92 -2.06
C GLU A 253 11.28 -16.32 -1.68
N HIS A 254 10.36 -16.23 -2.64
CA HIS A 254 8.97 -15.83 -2.40
C HIS A 254 8.30 -16.76 -1.38
N LYS A 255 8.44 -18.10 -1.56
CA LYS A 255 7.88 -19.06 -0.61
C LYS A 255 8.44 -18.89 0.80
N LYS A 256 9.76 -18.70 0.94
CA LYS A 256 10.40 -18.46 2.25
C LYS A 256 9.91 -17.17 2.90
N SER A 257 9.82 -16.08 2.13
CA SER A 257 9.31 -14.81 2.64
C SER A 257 7.85 -14.92 3.07
N LEU A 258 7.04 -15.68 2.32
CA LEU A 258 5.64 -15.95 2.65
C LEU A 258 5.51 -16.71 3.99
N GLU A 259 6.34 -17.74 4.22
CA GLU A 259 6.38 -18.48 5.48
C GLU A 259 6.72 -17.57 6.66
N ILE A 260 7.69 -16.65 6.51
CA ILE A 260 8.05 -15.68 7.55
C ILE A 260 6.87 -14.75 7.87
N LEU A 261 6.24 -14.19 6.84
CA LEU A 261 5.13 -13.25 6.98
C LEU A 261 3.92 -13.90 7.65
N HIS A 262 3.49 -15.07 7.17
CA HIS A 262 2.34 -15.79 7.73
C HIS A 262 2.61 -16.34 9.13
N ASN A 263 3.82 -16.81 9.42
CA ASN A 263 4.16 -17.25 10.78
C ASN A 263 4.09 -16.11 11.78
N PHE A 264 4.57 -14.93 11.38
CA PHE A 264 4.50 -13.74 12.23
C PHE A 264 3.04 -13.38 12.56
N THR A 265 2.19 -13.24 11.53
CA THR A 265 0.78 -12.87 11.72
C THR A 265 -0.03 -13.94 12.44
N ASN A 266 0.21 -15.24 12.16
CA ASN A 266 -0.42 -16.33 12.89
C ASN A 266 -0.05 -16.32 14.39
N ASN A 267 1.20 -16.04 14.73
CA ASN A 267 1.63 -15.92 16.12
C ASN A 267 0.92 -14.75 16.83
N VAL A 268 0.86 -13.58 16.19
CA VAL A 268 0.13 -12.42 16.73
C VAL A 268 -1.35 -12.74 16.99
N ILE A 269 -2.02 -13.41 16.05
CA ILE A 269 -3.43 -13.81 16.18
C ILE A 269 -3.59 -14.81 17.33
N ALA A 270 -2.75 -15.85 17.39
CA ALA A 270 -2.85 -16.90 18.38
C ALA A 270 -2.61 -16.38 19.81
N GLU A 271 -1.59 -15.53 19.98
CA GLU A 271 -1.29 -14.91 21.27
C GLU A 271 -2.44 -14.01 21.72
N ARG A 272 -2.97 -13.15 20.83
CA ARG A 272 -4.09 -12.27 21.17
C ARG A 272 -5.35 -13.04 21.53
N ALA A 273 -5.70 -14.07 20.75
CA ALA A 273 -6.84 -14.94 21.05
C ALA A 273 -6.69 -15.67 22.40
N SER A 274 -5.47 -16.08 22.78
CA SER A 274 -5.20 -16.69 24.07
C SER A 274 -5.36 -15.69 25.23
N GLU A 275 -4.91 -14.45 25.05
CA GLU A 275 -5.07 -13.38 26.05
C GLU A 275 -6.54 -13.06 26.29
N MET A 276 -7.33 -12.92 25.22
CA MET A 276 -8.77 -12.65 25.33
C MET A 276 -9.50 -13.74 26.10
N LYS A 277 -9.20 -15.03 25.86
CA LYS A 277 -9.80 -16.14 26.61
C LYS A 277 -9.47 -16.08 28.10
N LYS A 278 -8.22 -15.79 28.45
CA LYS A 278 -7.79 -15.63 29.85
C LYS A 278 -8.51 -14.48 30.54
N ASP A 279 -8.77 -13.39 29.81
CA ASP A 279 -9.48 -12.23 30.35
C ASP A 279 -10.97 -12.53 30.58
N GLU A 280 -11.61 -13.27 29.65
CA GLU A 280 -12.98 -13.75 29.81
C GLU A 280 -13.12 -14.69 31.02
N GLU A 281 -12.18 -15.62 31.20
CA GLU A 281 -12.13 -16.52 32.35
C GLU A 281 -11.95 -15.77 33.69
N ARG A 282 -11.09 -14.75 33.73
CA ARG A 282 -10.89 -13.89 34.90
C ARG A 282 -12.12 -13.03 35.21
N GLY A 283 -12.72 -12.39 34.18
CA GLY A 283 -13.91 -11.56 34.34
C GLY A 283 -15.15 -12.35 34.77
N SER A 284 -15.23 -13.65 34.45
CA SER A 284 -16.29 -14.51 34.94
C SER A 284 -16.11 -14.96 36.39
N ALA A 285 -14.88 -14.92 36.94
CA ALA A 285 -14.57 -15.27 38.30
C ALA A 285 -14.82 -14.14 39.32
N ASP A 286 -14.74 -12.89 38.86
CA ASP A 286 -14.91 -11.68 39.70
C ASP A 286 -16.25 -10.98 39.36
N LYS A 287 -17.35 -11.53 39.89
CA LYS A 287 -18.71 -11.00 39.67
C LYS A 287 -18.98 -9.63 40.32
N ASP A 288 -18.11 -9.11 41.14
CA ASP A 288 -18.26 -7.85 41.89
C ASP A 288 -17.38 -6.69 41.38
N SER A 289 -16.51 -6.91 40.38
CA SER A 289 -15.79 -5.83 39.75
C SER A 289 -16.58 -5.33 38.56
N SER A 290 -16.96 -4.03 38.58
CA SER A 290 -17.44 -3.32 37.39
C SER A 290 -16.52 -3.62 36.20
N PRO A 291 -17.05 -3.88 34.99
CA PRO A 291 -16.21 -4.08 33.82
C PRO A 291 -15.22 -2.91 33.79
N SER A 292 -13.92 -3.20 33.75
CA SER A 292 -12.92 -2.13 33.62
C SER A 292 -13.22 -1.41 32.31
N GLU A 293 -13.83 -0.24 32.39
CA GLU A 293 -14.30 0.60 31.26
C GLU A 293 -13.17 1.03 30.34
N ASN A 294 -11.91 0.66 30.61
CA ASN A 294 -10.72 1.18 29.94
C ASN A 294 -9.88 0.14 29.19
N LYS A 295 -10.45 -1.01 28.79
CA LYS A 295 -9.64 -1.91 27.97
C LYS A 295 -9.75 -1.48 26.50
N ARG A 296 -8.66 -0.89 25.98
CA ARG A 296 -8.52 -0.52 24.55
C ARG A 296 -8.90 -1.72 23.67
N ARG A 297 -9.91 -1.55 22.81
CA ARG A 297 -10.32 -2.57 21.85
C ARG A 297 -9.45 -2.46 20.60
N ALA A 298 -8.54 -3.40 20.41
CA ALA A 298 -7.78 -3.50 19.19
C ALA A 298 -8.68 -3.93 18.02
N PHE A 299 -8.29 -3.59 16.80
CA PHE A 299 -8.95 -4.04 15.58
C PHE A 299 -9.08 -5.58 15.52
N LEU A 300 -8.03 -6.31 15.92
CA LEU A 300 -8.05 -7.78 15.98
C LEU A 300 -9.10 -8.32 16.95
N ASP A 301 -9.36 -7.63 18.08
CA ASP A 301 -10.40 -8.04 19.02
C ASP A 301 -11.79 -8.03 18.38
N LEU A 302 -12.03 -7.05 17.51
CA LEU A 302 -13.28 -6.98 16.74
C LEU A 302 -13.37 -8.12 15.73
N LEU A 303 -12.29 -8.43 15.01
CA LEU A 303 -12.27 -9.54 14.05
C LEU A 303 -12.50 -10.90 14.73
N LEU A 304 -11.95 -11.11 15.92
CA LEU A 304 -12.11 -12.35 16.67
C LEU A 304 -13.55 -12.55 17.21
N ASN A 305 -14.31 -11.46 17.36
CA ASN A 305 -15.67 -11.48 17.93
C ASN A 305 -16.79 -11.22 16.92
N VAL A 306 -16.47 -10.68 15.73
CA VAL A 306 -17.48 -10.34 14.73
C VAL A 306 -18.08 -11.60 14.11
N THR A 307 -19.38 -11.51 13.81
CA THR A 307 -20.10 -12.50 13.01
C THR A 307 -20.48 -11.91 11.66
N ASP A 308 -20.54 -12.75 10.63
CA ASP A 308 -21.07 -12.39 9.32
C ASP A 308 -22.60 -12.13 9.37
N GLU A 309 -23.20 -11.80 8.23
CA GLU A 309 -24.64 -11.54 8.13
C GLU A 309 -25.50 -12.80 8.42
N GLU A 310 -24.87 -13.98 8.39
CA GLU A 310 -25.49 -15.30 8.66
C GLU A 310 -25.29 -15.74 10.12
N GLY A 311 -24.57 -14.96 10.93
CA GLY A 311 -24.29 -15.23 12.34
C GLY A 311 -23.07 -16.12 12.58
N ASN A 312 -22.28 -16.46 11.56
CA ASN A 312 -21.07 -17.26 11.70
C ASN A 312 -19.87 -16.36 12.07
N LYS A 313 -19.00 -16.84 12.95
CA LYS A 313 -17.70 -16.19 13.20
C LYS A 313 -16.81 -16.26 11.96
N LEU A 314 -15.94 -15.28 11.78
CA LEU A 314 -14.93 -15.32 10.74
C LEU A 314 -14.03 -16.54 10.92
N SER A 315 -13.66 -17.19 9.81
CA SER A 315 -12.67 -18.27 9.85
C SER A 315 -11.29 -17.73 10.24
N HIS A 316 -10.42 -18.60 10.75
CA HIS A 316 -9.03 -18.21 11.03
C HIS A 316 -8.32 -17.65 9.79
N GLU A 317 -8.62 -18.19 8.62
CA GLU A 317 -8.08 -17.70 7.35
C GLU A 317 -8.59 -16.29 7.02
N ASP A 318 -9.88 -16.02 7.17
CA ASP A 318 -10.47 -14.69 6.99
C ASP A 318 -9.85 -13.65 7.92
N ILE A 319 -9.60 -14.01 9.18
CA ILE A 319 -8.94 -13.13 10.16
C ILE A 319 -7.50 -12.87 9.74
N ARG A 320 -6.74 -13.91 9.35
CA ARG A 320 -5.36 -13.76 8.89
C ARG A 320 -5.26 -12.87 7.65
N GLU A 321 -6.14 -13.02 6.67
CA GLU A 321 -6.18 -12.19 5.46
C GLU A 321 -6.30 -10.69 5.80
N GLU A 322 -7.14 -10.33 6.78
CA GLU A 322 -7.28 -8.95 7.22
C GLU A 322 -6.06 -8.50 8.05
N VAL A 323 -5.55 -9.35 8.93
CA VAL A 323 -4.35 -9.04 9.72
C VAL A 323 -3.13 -8.81 8.82
N ASP A 324 -2.88 -9.70 7.85
CA ASP A 324 -1.80 -9.53 6.87
C ASP A 324 -1.96 -8.21 6.09
N THR A 325 -3.19 -7.90 5.67
CA THR A 325 -3.52 -6.66 4.94
C THR A 325 -3.22 -5.42 5.79
N PHE A 326 -3.73 -5.35 7.01
CA PHE A 326 -3.56 -4.18 7.87
C PHE A 326 -2.13 -4.03 8.41
N MET A 327 -1.44 -5.14 8.68
CA MET A 327 -0.04 -5.14 9.05
C MET A 327 0.84 -4.54 7.96
N PHE A 328 0.65 -4.98 6.71
CA PHE A 328 1.41 -4.46 5.57
C PHE A 328 1.07 -3.00 5.28
N GLU A 329 -0.22 -2.70 5.06
CA GLU A 329 -0.67 -1.37 4.64
C GLU A 329 -0.48 -0.31 5.72
N GLY A 330 -0.56 -0.67 7.01
CA GLY A 330 -0.47 0.26 8.12
C GLY A 330 0.95 0.77 8.38
N HIS A 331 1.95 -0.13 8.42
CA HIS A 331 3.31 0.32 8.78
C HIS A 331 4.09 0.89 7.60
N ASP A 332 4.02 0.25 6.43
CA ASP A 332 4.94 0.54 5.32
C ASP A 332 4.62 1.87 4.63
N THR A 333 3.33 2.19 4.45
CA THR A 333 2.89 3.46 3.85
C THR A 333 3.14 4.66 4.74
N THR A 334 2.84 4.54 6.04
CA THR A 334 3.04 5.62 7.02
C THR A 334 4.53 5.85 7.27
N ALA A 335 5.31 4.78 7.40
CA ALA A 335 6.76 4.89 7.50
C ALA A 335 7.37 5.62 6.30
N ALA A 336 6.95 5.30 5.08
CA ALA A 336 7.39 6.01 3.89
C ALA A 336 7.03 7.50 3.94
N ALA A 337 5.79 7.85 4.30
CA ALA A 337 5.31 9.24 4.39
C ALA A 337 6.11 10.06 5.41
N VAL A 338 6.36 9.52 6.60
CA VAL A 338 7.18 10.18 7.64
C VAL A 338 8.62 10.37 7.16
N ASN A 339 9.21 9.35 6.55
CA ASN A 339 10.57 9.42 6.00
C ASN A 339 10.70 10.49 4.91
N TRP A 340 9.74 10.56 3.97
CA TRP A 340 9.73 11.58 2.93
C TRP A 340 9.55 12.99 3.52
N SER A 341 8.69 13.13 4.54
CA SER A 341 8.49 14.41 5.24
C SER A 341 9.77 14.86 5.95
N LEU A 342 10.50 13.97 6.62
CA LEU A 342 11.79 14.30 7.26
C LEU A 342 12.84 14.69 6.22
N TYR A 343 12.90 13.99 5.10
CA TYR A 343 13.80 14.35 4.00
C TYR A 343 13.55 15.77 3.50
N LEU A 344 12.27 16.08 3.21
CA LEU A 344 11.89 17.41 2.70
C LEU A 344 12.11 18.50 3.75
N LEU A 345 11.71 18.27 4.99
CA LEU A 345 11.97 19.23 6.08
C LEU A 345 13.46 19.48 6.28
N GLY A 346 14.28 18.43 6.18
CA GLY A 346 15.74 18.58 6.26
C GLY A 346 16.37 19.31 5.08
N SER A 347 15.71 19.30 3.92
CA SER A 347 16.15 19.98 2.70
C SER A 347 15.63 21.42 2.59
N TYR A 348 14.55 21.77 3.31
CA TYR A 348 13.89 23.08 3.26
C TYR A 348 13.83 23.71 4.66
N PRO A 349 14.94 24.32 5.14
CA PRO A 349 15.05 24.82 6.52
C PRO A 349 14.02 25.90 6.86
N GLU A 350 13.60 26.73 5.91
CA GLU A 350 12.60 27.78 6.17
C GLU A 350 11.21 27.19 6.44
N VAL A 351 10.84 26.10 5.75
CA VAL A 351 9.60 25.35 6.04
C VAL A 351 9.70 24.71 7.43
N GLN A 352 10.84 24.14 7.78
CA GLN A 352 11.07 23.53 9.09
C GLN A 352 10.95 24.56 10.22
N LYS A 353 11.46 25.80 10.04
CA LYS A 353 11.29 26.89 11.00
C LYS A 353 9.82 27.21 11.26
N GLN A 354 9.00 27.25 10.21
CA GLN A 354 7.56 27.49 10.36
C GLN A 354 6.87 26.37 11.15
N VAL A 355 7.24 25.10 10.90
CA VAL A 355 6.77 23.96 11.70
C VAL A 355 7.21 24.12 13.16
N HIS A 356 8.46 24.48 13.41
CA HIS A 356 8.96 24.71 14.77
C HIS A 356 8.21 25.83 15.49
N SER A 357 7.86 26.92 14.79
CA SER A 357 7.05 28.00 15.36
C SER A 357 5.64 27.53 15.74
N GLU A 358 4.98 26.73 14.88
CA GLU A 358 3.68 26.13 15.19
C GLU A 358 3.76 25.18 16.39
N LEU A 359 4.80 24.35 16.45
CA LEU A 359 5.02 23.42 17.56
C LEU A 359 5.24 24.17 18.88
N GLU A 360 5.94 25.28 18.85
CA GLU A 360 6.18 26.12 20.04
C GLU A 360 4.90 26.82 20.50
N GLU A 361 4.06 27.30 19.58
CA GLU A 361 2.75 27.87 19.90
C GLU A 361 1.84 26.84 20.58
N VAL A 362 1.84 25.58 20.11
CA VAL A 362 0.94 24.52 20.61
C VAL A 362 1.45 23.90 21.91
N PHE A 363 2.75 23.61 22.02
CA PHE A 363 3.34 22.85 23.13
C PHE A 363 4.16 23.70 24.09
N GLY A 364 4.59 24.90 23.69
CA GLY A 364 5.58 25.67 24.43
C GLY A 364 6.89 24.89 24.61
N LYS A 365 7.46 24.98 25.81
CA LYS A 365 8.67 24.23 26.21
C LYS A 365 8.35 22.86 26.86
N SER A 366 7.10 22.39 26.80
CA SER A 366 6.65 21.17 27.45
C SER A 366 6.97 19.93 26.63
N ASP A 367 7.49 18.88 27.27
CA ASP A 367 7.73 17.56 26.67
C ASP A 367 6.54 16.61 26.78
N ARG A 368 5.36 17.12 27.19
CA ARG A 368 4.15 16.31 27.34
C ARG A 368 3.76 15.60 26.05
N ALA A 369 3.05 14.49 26.18
CA ALA A 369 2.42 13.78 25.08
C ALA A 369 1.44 14.70 24.33
N ALA A 370 1.29 14.49 23.03
CA ALA A 370 0.31 15.21 22.21
C ALA A 370 -1.10 14.70 22.49
N THR A 371 -2.06 15.61 22.58
CA THR A 371 -3.49 15.31 22.64
C THR A 371 -4.12 15.46 21.24
N LEU A 372 -5.32 14.92 21.05
CA LEU A 372 -6.06 15.14 19.79
C LEU A 372 -6.29 16.62 19.48
N GLU A 373 -6.52 17.44 20.52
CA GLU A 373 -6.70 18.88 20.36
C GLU A 373 -5.40 19.57 19.91
N ASP A 374 -4.24 19.09 20.38
CA ASP A 374 -2.95 19.59 19.89
C ASP A 374 -2.77 19.24 18.42
N LEU A 375 -3.02 17.96 18.03
CA LEU A 375 -2.89 17.54 16.64
C LEU A 375 -3.83 18.29 15.69
N LYS A 376 -5.03 18.70 16.15
CA LYS A 376 -5.94 19.55 15.38
C LYS A 376 -5.39 20.97 15.16
N LYS A 377 -4.59 21.48 16.09
CA LYS A 377 -3.95 22.80 15.99
C LYS A 377 -2.75 22.79 15.04
N LEU A 378 -2.08 21.64 14.85
CA LEU A 378 -0.95 21.48 13.94
C LEU A 378 -1.40 21.51 12.48
N LYS A 379 -1.80 22.67 11.99
CA LYS A 379 -2.35 22.87 10.64
C LYS A 379 -1.26 23.01 9.59
N TYR A 380 -0.18 23.72 9.93
CA TYR A 380 0.94 23.87 9.00
C TYR A 380 1.69 22.55 8.82
N LEU A 381 1.91 21.79 9.90
CA LEU A 381 2.46 20.44 9.82
C LEU A 381 1.57 19.51 8.96
N GLU A 382 0.24 19.67 9.02
CA GLU A 382 -0.65 18.93 8.12
C GLU A 382 -0.46 19.31 6.66
N CYS A 383 -0.24 20.60 6.36
CA CYS A 383 0.08 21.06 5.01
C CYS A 383 1.44 20.52 4.54
N VAL A 384 2.43 20.46 5.43
CA VAL A 384 3.75 19.81 5.16
C VAL A 384 3.57 18.35 4.79
N ILE A 385 2.81 17.58 5.56
CA ILE A 385 2.52 16.17 5.28
C ILE A 385 1.82 16.02 3.91
N LYS A 386 0.80 16.85 3.66
CA LYS A 386 0.07 16.83 2.38
C LYS A 386 0.98 17.14 1.19
N GLU A 387 1.85 18.13 1.32
CA GLU A 387 2.79 18.48 0.25
C GLU A 387 3.88 17.41 0.08
N SER A 388 4.32 16.77 1.17
CA SER A 388 5.22 15.63 1.10
C SER A 388 4.59 14.46 0.33
N LEU A 389 3.33 14.13 0.61
CA LEU A 389 2.57 13.10 -0.10
C LEU A 389 2.24 13.49 -1.56
N ARG A 390 2.20 14.80 -1.88
CA ARG A 390 2.10 15.26 -3.27
C ARG A 390 3.38 14.94 -4.05
N ILE A 391 4.54 15.27 -3.49
CA ILE A 391 5.84 15.07 -4.14
C ILE A 391 6.22 13.59 -4.12
N PHE A 392 6.06 12.92 -2.98
CA PHE A 392 6.41 11.51 -2.76
C PHE A 392 5.19 10.74 -2.22
N PRO A 393 4.18 10.45 -3.07
CA PRO A 393 3.04 9.64 -2.63
C PRO A 393 3.52 8.24 -2.24
N SER A 394 3.18 7.79 -1.02
CA SER A 394 3.57 6.45 -0.53
C SER A 394 3.17 5.36 -1.51
N VAL A 395 1.98 5.48 -2.13
CA VAL A 395 1.52 4.59 -3.21
C VAL A 395 1.61 5.35 -4.53
N PRO A 396 2.69 5.14 -5.33
CA PRO A 396 2.95 5.95 -6.54
C PRO A 396 2.03 5.60 -7.71
N LEU A 397 1.45 4.41 -7.70
CA LEU A 397 0.49 3.93 -8.70
C LEU A 397 -0.46 2.89 -8.09
N PHE A 398 -1.70 2.86 -8.56
CA PHE A 398 -2.68 1.83 -8.24
C PHE A 398 -3.63 1.59 -9.40
N ALA A 399 -4.35 0.45 -9.42
CA ALA A 399 -5.08 0.05 -10.61
C ALA A 399 -6.49 -0.48 -10.32
N ARG A 400 -7.37 -0.35 -11.32
CA ARG A 400 -8.73 -0.89 -11.36
C ARG A 400 -8.91 -1.80 -12.56
N ASN A 401 -9.72 -2.84 -12.41
CA ASN A 401 -10.25 -3.59 -13.53
C ASN A 401 -11.51 -2.90 -14.05
N LEU A 402 -11.61 -2.71 -15.36
CA LEU A 402 -12.80 -2.13 -15.96
C LEU A 402 -13.82 -3.22 -16.25
N ASN A 403 -14.89 -3.25 -15.46
CA ASN A 403 -15.94 -4.28 -15.53
C ASN A 403 -16.92 -4.07 -16.70
N GLU A 404 -16.93 -2.88 -17.29
CA GLU A 404 -17.74 -2.53 -18.45
C GLU A 404 -16.99 -1.52 -19.33
N ASP A 405 -17.47 -1.33 -20.56
CA ASP A 405 -16.96 -0.28 -21.44
C ASP A 405 -17.20 1.09 -20.78
N CYS A 406 -16.23 1.97 -20.85
CA CYS A 406 -16.35 3.35 -20.37
C CYS A 406 -15.66 4.32 -21.30
N GLU A 407 -16.00 5.60 -21.18
CA GLU A 407 -15.36 6.68 -21.92
C GLU A 407 -14.44 7.46 -20.98
N VAL A 408 -13.18 7.64 -21.39
CA VAL A 408 -12.16 8.35 -20.64
C VAL A 408 -11.37 9.23 -21.60
N GLY A 409 -11.34 10.53 -21.35
CA GLY A 409 -10.60 11.48 -22.19
C GLY A 409 -11.03 11.50 -23.65
N GLY A 410 -12.31 11.26 -23.94
CA GLY A 410 -12.87 11.19 -25.30
C GLY A 410 -12.60 9.88 -26.04
N TYR A 411 -12.03 8.87 -25.36
CA TYR A 411 -11.78 7.55 -25.92
C TYR A 411 -12.63 6.48 -25.26
N LYS A 412 -13.14 5.55 -26.07
CA LYS A 412 -13.80 4.35 -25.57
C LYS A 412 -12.77 3.35 -25.09
N ILE A 413 -12.83 3.01 -23.80
CA ILE A 413 -12.03 1.95 -23.17
C ILE A 413 -12.90 0.71 -23.02
N VAL A 414 -12.41 -0.42 -23.50
CA VAL A 414 -13.19 -1.65 -23.52
C VAL A 414 -13.13 -2.40 -22.20
N LYS A 415 -14.20 -3.10 -21.86
CA LYS A 415 -14.31 -4.02 -20.73
C LYS A 415 -13.10 -4.97 -20.65
N GLY A 416 -12.62 -5.21 -19.43
CA GLY A 416 -11.46 -6.05 -19.14
C GLY A 416 -10.12 -5.38 -19.43
N SER A 417 -10.11 -4.07 -19.73
CA SER A 417 -8.92 -3.24 -19.67
C SER A 417 -8.59 -2.92 -18.22
N GLN A 418 -7.33 -2.60 -17.94
CA GLN A 418 -6.88 -2.16 -16.62
C GLN A 418 -6.62 -0.66 -16.66
N ALA A 419 -7.22 0.08 -15.73
CA ALA A 419 -6.94 1.50 -15.54
C ALA A 419 -5.91 1.66 -14.43
N ILE A 420 -4.70 2.11 -14.77
CA ILE A 420 -3.66 2.48 -13.81
C ILE A 420 -3.75 3.98 -13.56
N ILE A 421 -4.01 4.36 -12.34
CA ILE A 421 -3.89 5.73 -11.87
C ILE A 421 -2.47 5.92 -11.36
N VAL A 422 -1.83 7.03 -11.75
CA VAL A 422 -0.44 7.36 -11.41
C VAL A 422 -0.39 8.63 -10.57
N PRO A 423 -0.62 8.56 -9.22
CA PRO A 423 -0.58 9.72 -8.33
C PRO A 423 0.71 10.51 -8.46
N TYR A 424 1.86 9.86 -8.62
CA TYR A 424 3.13 10.54 -8.78
C TYR A 424 3.15 11.54 -9.94
N ALA A 425 2.59 11.18 -11.08
CA ALA A 425 2.46 12.05 -12.25
C ALA A 425 1.29 13.03 -12.13
N LEU A 426 0.15 12.57 -11.59
CA LEU A 426 -1.05 13.38 -11.37
C LEU A 426 -0.78 14.57 -10.46
N HIS A 427 -0.11 14.32 -9.34
CA HIS A 427 0.22 15.34 -8.34
C HIS A 427 1.29 16.35 -8.83
N ARG A 428 1.81 16.17 -10.03
CA ARG A 428 2.76 17.04 -10.72
C ARG A 428 2.16 17.74 -11.93
N ASP A 429 0.83 17.72 -12.09
CA ASP A 429 0.17 18.44 -13.16
C ASP A 429 0.29 19.96 -12.94
N PRO A 430 1.00 20.71 -13.80
CA PRO A 430 1.28 22.12 -13.58
C PRO A 430 0.00 22.99 -13.64
N ARG A 431 -1.11 22.48 -14.20
CA ARG A 431 -2.40 23.16 -14.18
C ARG A 431 -2.95 23.34 -12.76
N TYR A 432 -2.64 22.39 -11.86
CA TYR A 432 -3.10 22.39 -10.47
C TYR A 432 -1.98 22.63 -9.46
N PHE A 433 -0.74 22.37 -9.85
CA PHE A 433 0.47 22.53 -9.03
C PHE A 433 1.55 23.23 -9.84
N PRO A 434 1.47 24.58 -10.01
CA PRO A 434 2.55 25.35 -10.63
C PRO A 434 3.88 25.06 -9.93
N ASP A 435 4.98 25.03 -10.67
CA ASP A 435 6.30 24.64 -10.17
C ASP A 435 6.25 23.33 -9.34
N PRO A 436 5.84 22.20 -9.96
CA PRO A 436 5.44 20.99 -9.25
C PRO A 436 6.58 20.33 -8.47
N GLU A 437 7.83 20.64 -8.76
CA GLU A 437 8.99 20.08 -8.06
C GLU A 437 9.36 20.87 -6.80
N GLU A 438 8.81 22.08 -6.62
CA GLU A 438 9.04 22.88 -5.43
C GLU A 438 8.19 22.40 -4.26
N PHE A 439 8.80 22.36 -3.08
CA PHE A 439 8.14 21.98 -1.83
C PHE A 439 7.51 23.22 -1.19
N GLN A 440 6.21 23.38 -1.37
CA GLN A 440 5.44 24.53 -0.93
C GLN A 440 4.18 24.09 -0.14
N PRO A 441 4.26 23.88 1.18
CA PRO A 441 3.12 23.47 2.00
C PRO A 441 1.91 24.40 1.91
N GLU A 442 2.15 25.68 1.62
CA GLU A 442 1.13 26.73 1.47
C GLU A 442 0.13 26.43 0.35
N ARG A 443 0.46 25.54 -0.58
CA ARG A 443 -0.47 25.02 -1.59
C ARG A 443 -1.72 24.38 -0.97
N PHE A 444 -1.61 23.91 0.28
CA PHE A 444 -2.68 23.25 1.03
C PHE A 444 -3.37 24.16 2.04
N PHE A 445 -3.08 25.47 2.05
CA PHE A 445 -3.88 26.44 2.79
C PHE A 445 -5.29 26.51 2.22
N PRO A 446 -6.34 26.72 3.05
CA PRO A 446 -7.73 26.74 2.60
C PRO A 446 -7.98 27.69 1.42
N GLU A 447 -7.36 28.87 1.43
CA GLU A 447 -7.45 29.87 0.37
C GLU A 447 -6.86 29.40 -0.97
N ASN A 448 -5.83 28.56 -0.94
CA ASN A 448 -5.13 28.04 -2.12
C ASN A 448 -5.76 26.75 -2.69
N LEU A 449 -6.75 26.20 -1.99
CA LEU A 449 -7.51 25.03 -2.47
C LEU A 449 -8.65 25.43 -3.43
N GLN A 450 -9.05 26.71 -3.45
CA GLN A 450 -10.15 27.17 -4.28
C GLN A 450 -9.82 27.00 -5.76
N GLY A 451 -10.74 26.38 -6.50
CA GLY A 451 -10.58 26.11 -7.94
C GLY A 451 -9.71 24.91 -8.29
N ARG A 452 -9.05 24.27 -7.32
CA ARG A 452 -8.32 23.03 -7.58
C ARG A 452 -9.28 21.86 -7.77
N HIS A 453 -9.10 21.10 -8.84
CA HIS A 453 -9.90 19.91 -9.11
C HIS A 453 -9.77 18.90 -7.96
N PRO A 454 -10.87 18.35 -7.39
CA PRO A 454 -10.81 17.45 -6.23
C PRO A 454 -9.96 16.20 -6.46
N TYR A 455 -9.92 15.73 -7.71
CA TYR A 455 -9.16 14.53 -8.10
C TYR A 455 -7.73 14.83 -8.59
N ALA A 456 -7.28 16.08 -8.48
CA ALA A 456 -5.87 16.43 -8.76
C ALA A 456 -4.91 15.95 -7.66
N TYR A 457 -5.44 15.62 -6.46
CA TYR A 457 -4.66 15.17 -5.32
C TYR A 457 -5.36 13.99 -4.63
N VAL A 458 -4.82 12.78 -4.81
CA VAL A 458 -5.44 11.51 -4.36
C VAL A 458 -4.43 10.56 -3.71
N PRO A 459 -3.63 10.99 -2.72
CA PRO A 459 -2.60 10.13 -2.10
C PRO A 459 -3.21 8.96 -1.32
N PHE A 460 -4.46 9.07 -0.91
CA PHE A 460 -5.26 8.04 -0.24
C PHE A 460 -6.30 7.42 -1.16
N SER A 461 -6.12 7.50 -2.49
CA SER A 461 -7.14 7.19 -3.48
C SER A 461 -8.40 8.05 -3.25
N ALA A 462 -9.50 7.73 -3.91
CA ALA A 462 -10.78 8.42 -3.74
C ALA A 462 -11.95 7.49 -4.07
N GLY A 463 -13.18 7.97 -3.84
CA GLY A 463 -14.40 7.21 -4.09
C GLY A 463 -14.62 6.06 -3.11
N PRO A 464 -15.45 5.06 -3.46
CA PRO A 464 -15.84 3.98 -2.54
C PRO A 464 -14.67 3.14 -2.01
N ARG A 465 -13.59 3.03 -2.78
CA ARG A 465 -12.38 2.27 -2.41
C ARG A 465 -11.21 3.16 -1.95
N ASN A 466 -11.50 4.32 -1.39
CA ASN A 466 -10.49 5.15 -0.74
C ASN A 466 -9.86 4.44 0.47
N CYS A 467 -8.72 4.93 0.92
CA CYS A 467 -8.03 4.41 2.10
C CYS A 467 -8.93 4.50 3.34
N ILE A 468 -9.11 3.37 4.03
CA ILE A 468 -9.88 3.29 5.27
C ILE A 468 -9.12 3.89 6.45
N GLY A 469 -7.78 3.80 6.41
CA GLY A 469 -6.87 4.27 7.46
C GLY A 469 -6.40 5.71 7.30
N GLN A 470 -6.94 6.52 6.39
CA GLN A 470 -6.44 7.87 6.12
C GLN A 470 -6.30 8.75 7.38
N ARG A 471 -7.31 8.71 8.26
CA ARG A 471 -7.29 9.52 9.50
C ARG A 471 -6.25 8.99 10.49
N PHE A 472 -6.12 7.68 10.59
CA PHE A 472 -5.12 7.02 11.41
C PHE A 472 -3.70 7.40 10.93
N ALA A 473 -3.43 7.30 9.63
CA ALA A 473 -2.14 7.63 9.04
C ALA A 473 -1.73 9.09 9.29
N ILE A 474 -2.62 10.05 9.02
CA ILE A 474 -2.32 11.48 9.26
C ILE A 474 -2.08 11.75 10.76
N MET A 475 -2.82 11.09 11.64
CA MET A 475 -2.64 11.22 13.09
C MET A 475 -1.28 10.67 13.53
N GLU A 476 -0.90 9.51 13.03
CA GLU A 476 0.39 8.87 13.29
C GLU A 476 1.55 9.71 12.75
N GLU A 477 1.46 10.17 11.50
CA GLU A 477 2.45 11.05 10.87
C GLU A 477 2.66 12.34 11.66
N LYS A 478 1.57 13.01 12.07
CA LYS A 478 1.65 14.20 12.92
C LYS A 478 2.31 13.92 14.26
N THR A 479 1.95 12.79 14.90
CA THR A 479 2.49 12.42 16.22
C THR A 479 4.00 12.16 16.14
N ILE A 480 4.44 11.34 15.19
CA ILE A 480 5.86 11.01 15.03
C ILE A 480 6.66 12.26 14.67
N LEU A 481 6.21 13.02 13.67
CA LEU A 481 6.91 14.23 13.21
C LEU A 481 6.96 15.30 14.31
N SER A 482 5.86 15.53 15.04
CA SER A 482 5.86 16.51 16.13
C SER A 482 6.81 16.10 17.27
N CYS A 483 6.87 14.82 17.63
CA CYS A 483 7.81 14.33 18.64
C CYS A 483 9.28 14.53 18.21
N ILE A 484 9.62 14.23 16.96
CA ILE A 484 10.98 14.42 16.43
C ILE A 484 11.34 15.91 16.39
N LEU A 485 10.48 16.74 15.77
CA LEU A 485 10.77 18.15 15.51
C LEU A 485 10.70 19.03 16.77
N ARG A 486 10.06 18.59 17.83
CA ARG A 486 10.13 19.28 19.13
C ARG A 486 11.50 19.19 19.78
N ARG A 487 12.26 18.13 19.48
CA ARG A 487 13.59 17.88 20.08
C ARG A 487 14.76 18.16 19.14
N PHE A 488 14.54 17.96 17.85
CA PHE A 488 15.62 18.00 16.87
C PHE A 488 15.35 18.98 15.74
N TRP A 489 16.44 19.58 15.29
CA TRP A 489 16.58 20.18 13.99
C TRP A 489 17.11 19.11 13.04
N VAL A 490 16.46 18.93 11.89
CA VAL A 490 16.77 17.93 10.88
C VAL A 490 17.48 18.62 9.72
N GLU A 491 18.58 18.06 9.23
CA GLU A 491 19.27 18.53 8.03
C GLU A 491 19.44 17.37 7.06
N SER A 492 19.17 17.60 5.78
CA SER A 492 19.47 16.67 4.69
C SER A 492 20.19 17.40 3.57
N ASN A 493 21.38 16.92 3.23
CA ASN A 493 22.17 17.42 2.10
C ASN A 493 22.09 16.49 0.88
N GLN A 494 21.28 15.42 0.99
CA GLN A 494 21.10 14.43 -0.08
C GLN A 494 20.26 15.05 -1.20
N LYS A 495 20.77 15.04 -2.43
CA LYS A 495 20.02 15.51 -3.59
C LYS A 495 18.92 14.53 -3.98
N ARG A 496 17.89 15.01 -4.64
CA ARG A 496 16.74 14.16 -5.08
C ARG A 496 17.18 13.01 -5.98
N GLU A 497 18.13 13.24 -6.87
CA GLU A 497 18.68 12.26 -7.80
C GLU A 497 19.46 11.15 -7.07
N GLU A 498 19.97 11.46 -5.88
CA GLU A 498 20.72 10.53 -5.03
C GLU A 498 19.82 9.58 -4.23
N LEU A 499 18.51 9.87 -4.11
CA LEU A 499 17.57 9.04 -3.37
C LEU A 499 17.38 7.65 -3.98
N GLY A 500 17.48 7.55 -5.31
CA GLY A 500 17.23 6.29 -6.00
C GLY A 500 15.78 5.81 -5.84
N LEU A 501 14.83 6.60 -6.35
CA LEU A 501 13.41 6.29 -6.21
C LEU A 501 13.04 4.97 -6.87
N ALA A 502 12.49 4.03 -6.11
CA ALA A 502 11.91 2.78 -6.61
C ALA A 502 10.40 2.78 -6.35
N GLY A 503 9.63 2.73 -7.43
CA GLY A 503 8.18 2.62 -7.38
C GLY A 503 7.76 1.15 -7.52
N GLU A 504 7.75 0.45 -6.41
CA GLU A 504 7.25 -0.92 -6.29
C GLU A 504 5.78 -0.90 -5.87
N LEU A 505 5.40 -1.61 -4.79
CA LEU A 505 4.08 -1.44 -4.17
C LEU A 505 4.02 -0.10 -3.43
N ILE A 506 5.10 0.24 -2.75
CA ILE A 506 5.32 1.49 -2.02
C ILE A 506 6.53 2.21 -2.63
N LEU A 507 6.49 3.55 -2.64
CA LEU A 507 7.60 4.38 -3.10
C LEU A 507 8.70 4.42 -2.06
N ARG A 508 9.87 3.89 -2.38
CA ARG A 508 11.01 3.80 -1.47
C ARG A 508 12.28 4.42 -2.05
N PRO A 509 13.15 4.96 -1.19
CA PRO A 509 14.51 5.35 -1.58
C PRO A 509 15.45 4.13 -1.54
N THR A 510 15.97 3.68 -2.66
CA THR A 510 16.93 2.55 -2.66
C THR A 510 18.25 2.88 -1.99
N ASN A 511 18.60 4.15 -1.94
CA ASN A 511 19.83 4.64 -1.31
C ASN A 511 19.62 5.11 0.14
N GLY A 512 18.41 4.90 0.70
CA GLY A 512 18.03 5.37 2.03
C GLY A 512 17.77 6.88 2.09
N ILE A 513 17.39 7.35 3.28
CA ILE A 513 17.21 8.76 3.61
C ILE A 513 18.24 9.14 4.68
N TRP A 514 19.20 9.95 4.28
CA TRP A 514 20.32 10.35 5.13
C TRP A 514 20.08 11.73 5.70
N ILE A 515 20.01 11.80 7.04
CA ILE A 515 19.77 13.03 7.79
C ILE A 515 20.83 13.22 8.86
N LYS A 516 21.07 14.48 9.23
CA LYS A 516 21.80 14.90 10.44
C LYS A 516 20.79 15.47 11.43
N LEU A 517 21.05 15.22 12.70
CA LEU A 517 20.24 15.76 13.78
C LEU A 517 21.06 16.71 14.64
N LYS A 518 20.49 17.87 14.94
CA LYS A 518 21.00 18.82 15.94
C LYS A 518 19.93 18.97 17.02
N ARG A 519 20.37 19.21 18.27
CA ARG A 519 19.39 19.59 19.30
C ARG A 519 18.77 20.92 18.92
N ARG A 520 17.47 21.02 19.10
CA ARG A 520 16.78 22.29 19.04
C ARG A 520 17.12 23.05 20.33
N ASN A 521 17.88 24.15 20.25
CA ASN A 521 18.12 25.07 21.35
C ASN A 521 16.87 25.96 21.50
N ALA A 522 16.39 26.10 22.71
CA ALA A 522 15.21 26.92 23.01
C ALA A 522 15.39 28.42 22.71
N ASP A 523 16.58 28.83 22.32
CA ASP A 523 16.98 30.23 22.12
C ASP A 523 17.42 30.54 20.66
N GLU A 524 17.37 29.58 19.72
CA GLU A 524 17.55 29.82 18.29
C GLU A 524 16.20 29.86 17.58
N PRO A 525 15.89 30.96 16.84
CA PRO A 525 14.62 31.15 16.16
C PRO A 525 14.40 30.18 14.99
#